data_70824cd85b55a7ad30ea9be27a8f3eb0
#
_entry.id   70824cd85b55a7ad30ea9be27a8f3eb0
#
_cell.length_a   1.000
_cell.length_b   1.000
_cell.length_c   1.000
_cell.angle_alpha   90.00
_cell.angle_beta   90.00
_cell.angle_gamma   90.00
#
_symmetry.space_group_name_H-M   'P 1'
#
loop_
_entity.id
_entity.type
_entity.pdbx_description
1 polymer ?
#
loop_
_entity_poly.entity_id
_entity_poly.type
_entity_poly.pdbx_seq_one_letter_code
_entity_poly.pdbx_strand_id
1 'polypeptide(L)'
;RILKTLRDPKAALYVACQIYIRKYEGFSYDFEKNGEAYVLNSLKSFLNNGVVFDVGANRGDWSYMFASKFPNMSIYSFEPSPLTFKKYLIPRTSDISSINTINKGMGSINNTLPFKEYIGGDIFSTFVLEFDYHSLQTSTISVEVVTGDTFSETNKIESIDYLKIDVEGFEFEVLKGFGNMLSEKAIKIIQFEYGYANADAGHTLKDIYNFLTSKGYLVGPIKPEGVIFMEFDYPLNNFTSGPNFIAVSSEQHDLIKLLEGPPIRFYPYN
;
A
#
# COMPACT_ATOMS: atom_id res chain seq x y z
N ARG A 1 -11.24 -26.72 -12.67
CA ARG A 1 -10.31 -27.10 -11.55
C ARG A 1 -11.07 -27.24 -10.24
N ILE A 2 -11.86 -26.27 -9.82
CA ILE A 2 -12.64 -26.26 -8.55
C ILE A 2 -13.58 -27.47 -8.44
N LEU A 3 -14.30 -27.86 -9.49
CA LEU A 3 -15.23 -29.03 -9.48
C LEU A 3 -14.51 -30.37 -9.31
N LYS A 4 -13.25 -30.52 -9.73
CA LYS A 4 -12.43 -31.71 -9.46
C LYS A 4 -11.96 -31.76 -8.01
N THR A 5 -11.63 -30.63 -7.42
CA THR A 5 -11.18 -30.50 -6.02
C THR A 5 -12.31 -30.89 -5.04
N LEU A 6 -13.57 -30.56 -5.36
CA LEU A 6 -14.73 -30.93 -4.53
C LEU A 6 -15.05 -32.45 -4.53
N ARG A 7 -14.48 -33.24 -5.47
CA ARG A 7 -14.63 -34.69 -5.52
C ARG A 7 -13.61 -35.46 -4.66
N ASP A 8 -12.50 -34.80 -4.29
CA ASP A 8 -11.51 -35.33 -3.37
C ASP A 8 -11.72 -34.73 -1.97
N PRO A 9 -12.15 -35.53 -0.97
CA PRO A 9 -12.41 -35.02 0.38
C PRO A 9 -11.20 -34.34 1.04
N LYS A 10 -9.98 -34.81 0.76
CA LYS A 10 -8.76 -34.20 1.31
C LYS A 10 -8.47 -32.84 0.68
N ALA A 11 -8.62 -32.74 -0.64
CA ALA A 11 -8.48 -31.46 -1.33
C ALA A 11 -9.59 -30.48 -0.92
N ALA A 12 -10.81 -30.94 -0.73
CA ALA A 12 -11.91 -30.11 -0.25
C ALA A 12 -11.66 -29.59 1.18
N LEU A 13 -11.18 -30.44 2.09
CA LEU A 13 -10.79 -30.04 3.45
C LEU A 13 -9.64 -29.03 3.44
N TYR A 14 -8.60 -29.26 2.63
CA TYR A 14 -7.50 -28.33 2.48
C TYR A 14 -7.97 -26.92 2.05
N VAL A 15 -8.84 -26.85 1.03
CA VAL A 15 -9.42 -25.58 0.58
C VAL A 15 -10.28 -24.93 1.67
N ALA A 16 -11.08 -25.72 2.40
CA ALA A 16 -11.89 -25.21 3.50
C ALA A 16 -11.03 -24.64 4.63
N CYS A 17 -9.92 -25.30 4.99
CA CYS A 17 -8.97 -24.79 5.97
C CYS A 17 -8.30 -23.48 5.50
N GLN A 18 -7.92 -23.38 4.25
CA GLN A 18 -7.36 -22.14 3.71
C GLN A 18 -8.36 -20.98 3.73
N ILE A 19 -9.63 -21.24 3.36
CA ILE A 19 -10.70 -20.24 3.43
C ILE A 19 -10.92 -19.81 4.89
N TYR A 20 -10.94 -20.77 5.82
CA TYR A 20 -11.08 -20.48 7.24
C TYR A 20 -9.92 -19.61 7.77
N ILE A 21 -8.67 -19.97 7.45
CA ILE A 21 -7.48 -19.19 7.85
C ILE A 21 -7.57 -17.77 7.32
N ARG A 22 -7.83 -17.60 6.03
CA ARG A 22 -7.97 -16.27 5.42
C ARG A 22 -9.07 -15.44 6.10
N LYS A 23 -10.22 -16.06 6.39
CA LYS A 23 -11.32 -15.37 7.07
C LYS A 23 -10.94 -15.02 8.52
N TYR A 24 -10.27 -15.91 9.23
CA TYR A 24 -9.78 -15.69 10.59
C TYR A 24 -8.75 -14.56 10.63
N GLU A 25 -7.82 -14.53 9.67
CA GLU A 25 -6.81 -13.49 9.50
C GLU A 25 -7.40 -12.16 8.99
N GLY A 26 -8.68 -12.10 8.67
CA GLY A 26 -9.32 -10.89 8.14
C GLY A 26 -8.89 -10.52 6.71
N PHE A 27 -8.32 -11.49 5.96
CA PHE A 27 -7.88 -11.25 4.60
C PHE A 27 -9.05 -10.91 3.67
N SER A 28 -9.04 -9.73 3.10
CA SER A 28 -10.00 -9.28 2.09
C SER A 28 -9.38 -8.18 1.24
N TYR A 29 -9.71 -8.14 -0.05
CA TYR A 29 -9.45 -6.99 -0.93
C TYR A 29 -10.58 -5.94 -0.86
N ASP A 30 -11.66 -6.22 -0.14
CA ASP A 30 -12.78 -5.29 0.06
C ASP A 30 -12.40 -4.28 1.14
N PHE A 31 -12.23 -3.02 0.74
CA PHE A 31 -11.87 -1.89 1.60
C PHE A 31 -12.72 -1.79 2.88
N GLU A 32 -14.02 -2.10 2.79
CA GLU A 32 -14.92 -2.03 3.95
C GLU A 32 -14.73 -3.20 4.94
N LYS A 33 -14.01 -4.27 4.53
CA LYS A 33 -13.86 -5.50 5.31
C LYS A 33 -12.43 -5.80 5.74
N ASN A 34 -11.43 -5.24 5.06
CA ASN A 34 -10.02 -5.55 5.31
C ASN A 34 -9.40 -4.71 6.44
N GLY A 35 -10.15 -3.75 7.00
CA GLY A 35 -9.71 -2.86 8.07
C GLY A 35 -9.25 -1.47 7.59
N GLU A 36 -9.05 -1.25 6.30
CA GLU A 36 -8.68 0.08 5.80
C GLU A 36 -9.74 1.13 6.11
N ALA A 37 -11.02 0.79 5.96
CA ALA A 37 -12.12 1.67 6.33
C ALA A 37 -12.10 2.01 7.83
N TYR A 38 -11.78 1.04 8.69
CA TYR A 38 -11.62 1.26 10.13
C TYR A 38 -10.49 2.26 10.40
N VAL A 39 -9.30 2.03 9.82
CA VAL A 39 -8.15 2.92 9.95
C VAL A 39 -8.53 4.36 9.56
N LEU A 40 -9.07 4.57 8.37
CA LEU A 40 -9.43 5.91 7.91
C LEU A 40 -10.56 6.55 8.75
N ASN A 41 -11.52 5.77 9.22
CA ASN A 41 -12.56 6.30 10.10
C ASN A 41 -12.02 6.72 11.47
N SER A 42 -11.06 5.98 12.03
CA SER A 42 -10.38 6.32 13.27
C SER A 42 -9.58 7.62 13.15
N LEU A 43 -9.01 7.89 11.97
CA LEU A 43 -8.21 9.08 11.70
C LEU A 43 -9.00 10.39 11.55
N LYS A 44 -10.34 10.36 11.54
CA LYS A 44 -11.17 11.56 11.35
C LYS A 44 -10.94 12.68 12.36
N SER A 45 -10.59 12.33 13.58
CA SER A 45 -10.26 13.33 14.61
C SER A 45 -8.81 13.80 14.57
N PHE A 46 -7.96 13.10 13.85
CA PHE A 46 -6.51 13.32 13.79
C PHE A 46 -6.09 14.07 12.52
N LEU A 47 -6.64 13.70 11.36
CA LEU A 47 -6.35 14.31 10.07
C LEU A 47 -7.35 15.42 9.79
N ASN A 48 -6.89 16.68 9.76
CA ASN A 48 -7.75 17.81 9.47
C ASN A 48 -7.21 18.69 8.35
N ASN A 49 -5.95 19.07 8.43
CA ASN A 49 -5.20 19.79 7.40
C ASN A 49 -3.85 19.15 7.25
N GLY A 50 -3.34 19.01 6.04
CA GLY A 50 -2.02 18.44 5.83
C GLY A 50 -1.85 17.83 4.44
N VAL A 51 -0.86 16.98 4.31
CA VAL A 51 -0.42 16.42 3.03
C VAL A 51 -0.59 14.91 3.01
N VAL A 52 -1.12 14.41 1.91
CA VAL A 52 -1.29 12.99 1.62
C VAL A 52 -0.64 12.64 0.29
N PHE A 53 0.12 11.56 0.27
CA PHE A 53 0.61 10.99 -0.98
C PHE A 53 -0.10 9.65 -1.24
N ASP A 54 -0.66 9.51 -2.44
CA ASP A 54 -1.21 8.26 -2.98
C ASP A 54 -0.30 7.81 -4.14
N VAL A 55 0.63 6.90 -3.82
CA VAL A 55 1.63 6.40 -4.77
C VAL A 55 1.12 5.10 -5.36
N GLY A 56 0.91 5.10 -6.68
CA GLY A 56 0.15 4.08 -7.40
C GLY A 56 -1.35 4.38 -7.39
N ALA A 57 -1.71 5.65 -7.67
CA ALA A 57 -3.10 6.11 -7.59
C ALA A 57 -4.05 5.43 -8.58
N ASN A 58 -3.53 4.79 -9.62
CA ASN A 58 -4.28 4.05 -10.63
C ASN A 58 -5.45 4.87 -11.15
N ARG A 59 -6.69 4.41 -10.96
CA ARG A 59 -7.91 5.09 -11.41
C ARG A 59 -8.34 6.27 -10.52
N GLY A 60 -7.65 6.49 -9.41
CA GLY A 60 -7.93 7.57 -8.47
C GLY A 60 -9.08 7.29 -7.49
N ASP A 61 -9.55 6.06 -7.39
CA ASP A 61 -10.68 5.72 -6.53
C ASP A 61 -10.33 5.91 -5.04
N TRP A 62 -9.09 5.55 -4.63
CA TRP A 62 -8.64 5.78 -3.27
C TRP A 62 -8.47 7.27 -2.97
N SER A 63 -7.80 8.04 -3.83
CA SER A 63 -7.67 9.49 -3.69
C SER A 63 -9.02 10.19 -3.60
N TYR A 64 -9.97 9.81 -4.46
CA TYR A 64 -11.34 10.35 -4.45
C TYR A 64 -12.05 10.06 -3.12
N MET A 65 -12.00 8.81 -2.67
CA MET A 65 -12.61 8.39 -1.41
C MET A 65 -11.97 9.11 -0.22
N PHE A 66 -10.62 9.22 -0.22
CA PHE A 66 -9.89 9.92 0.84
C PHE A 66 -10.26 11.41 0.89
N ALA A 67 -10.26 12.11 -0.25
CA ALA A 67 -10.68 13.52 -0.34
C ALA A 67 -12.11 13.74 0.17
N SER A 68 -13.02 12.80 -0.11
CA SER A 68 -14.39 12.85 0.36
C SER A 68 -14.51 12.75 1.89
N LYS A 69 -13.59 12.01 2.54
CA LYS A 69 -13.54 11.86 4.00
C LYS A 69 -12.78 13.01 4.68
N PHE A 70 -11.76 13.55 4.00
CA PHE A 70 -10.83 14.55 4.51
C PHE A 70 -10.68 15.73 3.53
N PRO A 71 -11.70 16.57 3.37
CA PRO A 71 -11.77 17.57 2.29
C PRO A 71 -10.72 18.68 2.40
N ASN A 72 -10.10 18.87 3.57
CA ASN A 72 -9.09 19.90 3.80
C ASN A 72 -7.64 19.41 3.62
N MET A 73 -7.44 18.13 3.28
CA MET A 73 -6.11 17.57 3.04
C MET A 73 -5.69 17.82 1.59
N SER A 74 -4.41 18.18 1.36
CA SER A 74 -3.82 18.24 0.03
C SER A 74 -3.33 16.86 -0.37
N ILE A 75 -3.89 16.29 -1.44
CA ILE A 75 -3.55 14.95 -1.91
C ILE A 75 -2.70 15.06 -3.17
N TYR A 76 -1.58 14.33 -3.20
CA TYR A 76 -0.72 14.17 -4.36
C TYR A 76 -0.81 12.74 -4.85
N SER A 77 -1.45 12.55 -6.01
CA SER A 77 -1.76 11.23 -6.59
C SER A 77 -0.81 10.92 -7.74
N PHE A 78 0.05 9.92 -7.56
CA PHE A 78 1.10 9.54 -8.52
C PHE A 78 0.66 8.30 -9.30
N GLU A 79 0.65 8.41 -10.63
CA GLU A 79 0.35 7.31 -11.54
C GLU A 79 1.32 7.33 -12.72
N PRO A 80 2.21 6.31 -12.84
CA PRO A 80 3.22 6.28 -13.90
C PRO A 80 2.66 6.02 -15.29
N SER A 81 1.60 5.18 -15.45
CA SER A 81 1.02 4.88 -16.75
C SER A 81 0.36 6.13 -17.37
N PRO A 82 0.84 6.66 -18.50
CA PRO A 82 0.18 7.77 -19.18
C PRO A 82 -1.24 7.45 -19.66
N LEU A 83 -1.50 6.17 -19.96
CA LEU A 83 -2.82 5.69 -20.37
C LEU A 83 -3.80 5.75 -19.20
N THR A 84 -3.44 5.13 -18.07
CA THR A 84 -4.25 5.11 -16.85
C THR A 84 -4.46 6.52 -16.31
N PHE A 85 -3.39 7.32 -16.26
CA PHE A 85 -3.41 8.71 -15.84
C PHE A 85 -4.43 9.55 -16.61
N LYS A 86 -4.36 9.53 -17.96
CA LYS A 86 -5.23 10.35 -18.79
C LYS A 86 -6.67 9.83 -18.88
N LYS A 87 -6.83 8.51 -18.93
CA LYS A 87 -8.13 7.88 -19.17
C LYS A 87 -8.99 7.78 -17.91
N TYR A 88 -8.35 7.62 -16.75
CA TYR A 88 -9.06 7.33 -15.50
C TYR A 88 -8.76 8.33 -14.38
N LEU A 89 -7.49 8.52 -14.00
CA LEU A 89 -7.14 9.35 -12.84
C LEU A 89 -7.61 10.80 -13.00
N ILE A 90 -7.25 11.46 -14.09
CA ILE A 90 -7.67 12.84 -14.34
C ILE A 90 -9.20 12.97 -14.34
N PRO A 91 -9.98 12.21 -15.14
CA PRO A 91 -11.44 12.35 -15.14
C PRO A 91 -12.08 12.03 -13.78
N ARG A 92 -11.52 11.09 -13.02
CA ARG A 92 -12.03 10.70 -11.72
C ARG A 92 -11.89 11.77 -10.65
N THR A 93 -10.85 12.59 -10.75
CA THR A 93 -10.45 13.55 -9.71
C THR A 93 -10.63 15.02 -10.09
N SER A 94 -11.03 15.31 -11.34
CA SER A 94 -11.09 16.66 -11.92
C SER A 94 -11.94 17.65 -11.12
N ASP A 95 -12.98 17.17 -10.43
CA ASP A 95 -13.91 18.01 -9.69
C ASP A 95 -13.48 18.27 -8.23
N ILE A 96 -12.31 17.72 -7.83
CA ILE A 96 -11.80 17.83 -6.46
C ILE A 96 -10.50 18.65 -6.45
N SER A 97 -10.59 19.90 -6.09
CA SER A 97 -9.47 20.85 -6.11
C SER A 97 -8.32 20.53 -5.15
N SER A 98 -8.57 19.69 -4.14
CA SER A 98 -7.53 19.25 -3.20
C SER A 98 -6.67 18.08 -3.71
N ILE A 99 -6.99 17.51 -4.89
CA ILE A 99 -6.21 16.42 -5.50
C ILE A 99 -5.30 16.98 -6.61
N ASN A 100 -4.00 16.78 -6.44
CA ASN A 100 -2.96 17.10 -7.41
C ASN A 100 -2.52 15.80 -8.08
N THR A 101 -2.79 15.65 -9.38
CA THR A 101 -2.42 14.44 -10.12
C THR A 101 -1.06 14.59 -10.79
N ILE A 102 -0.18 13.57 -10.65
CA ILE A 102 1.19 13.58 -11.14
C ILE A 102 1.43 12.33 -11.98
N ASN A 103 1.76 12.53 -13.28
CA ASN A 103 2.09 11.42 -14.18
C ASN A 103 3.56 11.02 -14.06
N LYS A 104 3.94 10.47 -12.90
CA LYS A 104 5.28 9.94 -12.60
C LYS A 104 5.12 8.73 -11.68
N GLY A 105 6.11 7.85 -11.74
CA GLY A 105 6.33 6.84 -10.70
C GLY A 105 7.13 7.41 -9.53
N MET A 106 7.11 6.71 -8.42
CA MET A 106 8.05 6.93 -7.31
C MET A 106 8.97 5.73 -7.14
N GLY A 107 10.21 6.00 -6.69
CA GLY A 107 11.20 4.96 -6.46
C GLY A 107 12.43 5.49 -5.73
N SER A 108 13.48 4.66 -5.62
CA SER A 108 14.71 4.97 -4.88
C SER A 108 15.65 5.94 -5.60
N ILE A 109 15.43 6.20 -6.88
CA ILE A 109 16.28 7.07 -7.71
C ILE A 109 15.44 7.95 -8.64
N ASN A 110 15.94 9.14 -8.95
CA ASN A 110 15.36 9.99 -9.99
C ASN A 110 15.88 9.49 -11.35
N ASN A 111 15.02 8.88 -12.15
CA ASN A 111 15.42 8.29 -13.44
C ASN A 111 14.20 8.09 -14.36
N THR A 112 14.45 7.62 -15.57
CA THR A 112 13.45 7.05 -16.45
C THR A 112 13.62 5.53 -16.41
N LEU A 113 12.56 4.81 -16.02
CA LEU A 113 12.60 3.36 -15.86
C LEU A 113 11.62 2.66 -16.80
N PRO A 114 11.91 1.42 -17.22
CA PRO A 114 10.95 0.59 -17.91
C PRO A 114 9.79 0.23 -16.96
N PHE A 115 8.58 0.29 -17.49
CA PHE A 115 7.34 0.02 -16.77
C PHE A 115 6.47 -0.92 -17.58
N LYS A 116 6.02 -2.00 -16.97
CA LYS A 116 5.15 -3.01 -17.57
C LYS A 116 3.70 -2.59 -17.41
N GLU A 117 3.09 -2.17 -18.52
CA GLU A 117 1.70 -1.73 -18.57
C GLU A 117 0.82 -2.87 -19.06
N TYR A 118 -0.24 -3.22 -18.33
CA TYR A 118 -1.21 -4.22 -18.69
C TYR A 118 -2.37 -3.58 -19.46
N ILE A 119 -2.54 -3.96 -20.74
CA ILE A 119 -3.56 -3.40 -21.61
C ILE A 119 -4.93 -3.98 -21.24
N GLY A 120 -5.82 -3.13 -20.72
CA GLY A 120 -7.16 -3.52 -20.28
C GLY A 120 -7.26 -4.16 -18.90
N GLY A 121 -6.14 -4.22 -18.16
CA GLY A 121 -6.06 -4.70 -16.80
C GLY A 121 -5.21 -3.77 -15.93
N ASP A 122 -5.53 -2.51 -15.92
CA ASP A 122 -4.72 -1.41 -15.41
C ASP A 122 -4.28 -1.55 -13.94
N ILE A 123 -4.95 -2.41 -13.17
CA ILE A 123 -4.69 -2.63 -11.74
C ILE A 123 -3.40 -3.42 -11.45
N PHE A 124 -2.75 -4.00 -12.46
CA PHE A 124 -1.54 -4.83 -12.29
C PHE A 124 -0.29 -4.24 -12.93
N SER A 125 -0.35 -3.00 -13.40
CA SER A 125 0.81 -2.35 -14.04
C SER A 125 1.91 -2.08 -13.02
N THR A 126 3.17 -2.45 -13.33
CA THR A 126 4.26 -2.52 -12.35
C THR A 126 5.64 -2.21 -12.95
N PHE A 127 6.58 -1.81 -12.10
CA PHE A 127 8.01 -1.74 -12.43
C PHE A 127 8.72 -3.10 -12.33
N VAL A 128 8.07 -4.13 -11.78
CA VAL A 128 8.62 -5.50 -11.67
C VAL A 128 8.37 -6.22 -12.99
N LEU A 129 9.36 -6.20 -13.87
CA LEU A 129 9.21 -6.71 -15.24
C LEU A 129 9.02 -8.23 -15.30
N GLU A 130 9.53 -8.96 -14.32
CA GLU A 130 9.41 -10.40 -14.17
C GLU A 130 8.02 -10.83 -13.70
N PHE A 131 7.30 -9.94 -13.00
CA PHE A 131 5.94 -10.22 -12.53
C PHE A 131 5.00 -10.40 -13.73
N ASP A 132 4.32 -11.54 -13.80
CA ASP A 132 3.39 -11.86 -14.89
C ASP A 132 2.04 -12.30 -14.34
N TYR A 133 1.02 -11.47 -14.59
CA TYR A 133 -0.37 -11.82 -14.29
C TYR A 133 -0.97 -12.51 -15.50
N HIS A 134 -1.01 -13.83 -15.46
CA HIS A 134 -1.33 -14.77 -16.53
C HIS A 134 -2.35 -14.29 -17.58
N SER A 135 -1.96 -14.36 -18.85
CA SER A 135 -2.78 -14.15 -20.05
C SER A 135 -3.22 -12.73 -20.40
N LEU A 136 -2.77 -11.69 -19.72
CA LEU A 136 -3.06 -10.32 -20.12
C LEU A 136 -2.02 -9.79 -21.13
N GLN A 137 -2.46 -8.99 -22.08
CA GLN A 137 -1.55 -8.29 -22.99
C GLN A 137 -0.78 -7.22 -22.21
N THR A 138 0.53 -7.17 -22.41
CA THR A 138 1.40 -6.19 -21.79
C THR A 138 2.17 -5.39 -22.83
N SER A 139 2.54 -4.17 -22.47
CA SER A 139 3.55 -3.38 -23.17
C SER A 139 4.56 -2.85 -22.18
N THR A 140 5.82 -2.70 -22.59
CA THR A 140 6.83 -2.03 -21.79
C THR A 140 7.02 -0.62 -22.32
N ILE A 141 6.80 0.36 -21.45
CA ILE A 141 6.98 1.78 -21.75
C ILE A 141 8.06 2.36 -20.85
N SER A 142 8.57 3.55 -21.20
CA SER A 142 9.49 4.30 -20.32
C SER A 142 8.72 5.37 -19.57
N VAL A 143 8.87 5.40 -18.24
CA VAL A 143 8.18 6.37 -17.38
C VAL A 143 9.19 7.10 -16.48
N GLU A 144 8.91 8.36 -16.21
CA GLU A 144 9.71 9.17 -15.28
C GLU A 144 9.43 8.73 -13.84
N VAL A 145 10.50 8.51 -13.06
CA VAL A 145 10.46 8.18 -11.65
C VAL A 145 11.18 9.26 -10.86
N VAL A 146 10.59 9.67 -9.75
CA VAL A 146 11.14 10.64 -8.80
C VAL A 146 11.21 10.04 -7.41
N THR A 147 12.22 10.44 -6.62
CA THR A 147 12.25 10.05 -5.21
C THR A 147 11.27 10.91 -4.41
N GLY A 148 10.71 10.33 -3.35
CA GLY A 148 9.82 11.07 -2.45
C GLY A 148 10.52 12.28 -1.82
N ASP A 149 11.79 12.12 -1.41
CA ASP A 149 12.62 13.21 -0.88
C ASP A 149 12.75 14.37 -1.89
N THR A 150 13.15 14.08 -3.15
CA THR A 150 13.30 15.11 -4.19
C THR A 150 11.97 15.80 -4.54
N PHE A 151 10.87 15.02 -4.63
CA PHE A 151 9.56 15.61 -4.92
C PHE A 151 9.11 16.55 -3.80
N SER A 152 9.28 16.12 -2.55
CA SER A 152 8.90 16.91 -1.37
C SER A 152 9.73 18.19 -1.26
N GLU A 153 11.05 18.12 -1.46
CA GLU A 153 11.93 19.28 -1.46
C GLU A 153 11.53 20.29 -2.55
N THR A 154 11.33 19.81 -3.79
CA THR A 154 10.97 20.65 -4.94
C THR A 154 9.65 21.39 -4.73
N ASN A 155 8.68 20.72 -4.08
CA ASN A 155 7.34 21.27 -3.82
C ASN A 155 7.21 21.90 -2.43
N LYS A 156 8.29 22.02 -1.66
CA LYS A 156 8.34 22.61 -0.31
C LYS A 156 7.37 21.91 0.67
N ILE A 157 7.30 20.58 0.57
CA ILE A 157 6.51 19.72 1.45
C ILE A 157 7.43 19.27 2.58
N GLU A 158 7.25 19.83 3.76
CA GLU A 158 8.07 19.55 4.94
C GLU A 158 7.65 18.27 5.66
N SER A 159 6.37 17.90 5.56
CA SER A 159 5.86 16.69 6.21
C SER A 159 4.68 16.07 5.44
N ILE A 160 4.52 14.77 5.60
CA ILE A 160 3.42 13.97 5.03
C ILE A 160 2.65 13.34 6.17
N ASP A 161 1.34 13.59 6.23
CA ASP A 161 0.47 13.03 7.27
C ASP A 161 0.10 11.58 6.95
N TYR A 162 -0.11 11.27 5.68
CA TYR A 162 -0.42 9.92 5.23
C TYR A 162 0.24 9.61 3.88
N LEU A 163 1.06 8.57 3.85
CA LEU A 163 1.69 8.03 2.64
C LEU A 163 1.09 6.66 2.35
N LYS A 164 0.29 6.54 1.27
CA LYS A 164 -0.13 5.26 0.73
C LYS A 164 0.80 4.83 -0.38
N ILE A 165 1.23 3.58 -0.36
CA ILE A 165 2.08 2.96 -1.37
C ILE A 165 1.41 1.66 -1.83
N ASP A 166 1.03 1.61 -3.10
CA ASP A 166 0.34 0.49 -3.73
C ASP A 166 0.79 0.44 -5.20
N VAL A 167 1.95 -0.17 -5.42
CA VAL A 167 2.71 -0.07 -6.68
C VAL A 167 3.10 -1.43 -7.26
N GLU A 168 2.36 -2.46 -6.83
CA GLU A 168 2.46 -3.81 -7.38
C GLU A 168 3.90 -4.37 -7.39
N GLY A 169 4.52 -4.36 -6.20
CA GLY A 169 5.83 -4.96 -5.94
C GLY A 169 7.01 -3.99 -5.86
N PHE A 170 6.81 -2.69 -6.10
CA PHE A 170 7.87 -1.69 -6.05
C PHE A 170 7.88 -0.87 -4.73
N GLU A 171 7.12 -1.31 -3.72
CA GLU A 171 6.92 -0.61 -2.44
C GLU A 171 8.21 -0.33 -1.72
N PHE A 172 9.13 -1.31 -1.69
CA PHE A 172 10.42 -1.14 -0.99
C PHE A 172 11.31 -0.08 -1.68
N GLU A 173 11.29 -0.02 -3.01
CA GLU A 173 12.00 1.02 -3.76
C GLU A 173 11.40 2.41 -3.50
N VAL A 174 10.06 2.52 -3.41
CA VAL A 174 9.39 3.77 -3.03
C VAL A 174 9.82 4.20 -1.63
N LEU A 175 9.79 3.30 -0.65
CA LEU A 175 10.20 3.59 0.74
C LEU A 175 11.67 4.06 0.82
N LYS A 176 12.58 3.47 0.05
CA LYS A 176 13.97 3.93 -0.03
C LYS A 176 14.08 5.36 -0.57
N GLY A 177 13.19 5.74 -1.47
CA GLY A 177 13.11 7.09 -2.03
C GLY A 177 12.65 8.18 -1.04
N PHE A 178 12.13 7.79 0.12
CA PHE A 178 11.79 8.66 1.24
C PHE A 178 12.81 8.60 2.39
N GLY A 179 14.05 8.22 2.11
CA GLY A 179 15.06 7.91 3.11
C GLY A 179 15.34 9.04 4.11
N ASN A 180 15.37 10.31 3.66
CA ASN A 180 15.57 11.47 4.52
C ASN A 180 14.32 11.77 5.34
N MET A 181 13.16 11.91 4.70
CA MET A 181 11.89 12.17 5.37
C MET A 181 11.56 11.10 6.43
N LEU A 182 11.86 9.83 6.16
CA LEU A 182 11.71 8.75 7.14
C LEU A 182 12.67 8.90 8.31
N SER A 183 13.93 9.26 8.06
CA SER A 183 14.93 9.48 9.11
C SER A 183 14.57 10.66 10.02
N GLU A 184 13.97 11.70 9.45
CA GLU A 184 13.53 12.92 10.12
C GLU A 184 12.13 12.78 10.78
N LYS A 185 11.47 11.62 10.66
CA LYS A 185 10.09 11.39 11.13
C LYS A 185 9.07 12.34 10.49
N ALA A 186 9.38 12.85 9.31
CA ALA A 186 8.52 13.77 8.57
C ALA A 186 7.28 13.10 7.96
N ILE A 187 7.19 11.77 8.00
CA ILE A 187 6.01 10.99 7.57
C ILE A 187 5.36 10.39 8.81
N LYS A 188 4.08 10.71 9.07
CA LYS A 188 3.39 10.25 10.29
C LYS A 188 2.88 8.82 10.14
N ILE A 189 2.18 8.54 9.03
CA ILE A 189 1.55 7.25 8.74
C ILE A 189 1.99 6.79 7.35
N ILE A 190 2.33 5.53 7.23
CA ILE A 190 2.63 4.87 5.97
C ILE A 190 1.73 3.65 5.85
N GLN A 191 0.93 3.57 4.79
CA GLN A 191 0.24 2.35 4.39
C GLN A 191 0.94 1.76 3.19
N PHE A 192 1.20 0.46 3.19
CA PHE A 192 1.78 -0.23 2.04
C PHE A 192 1.15 -1.60 1.84
N GLU A 193 1.13 -2.05 0.59
CA GLU A 193 0.72 -3.42 0.25
C GLU A 193 1.94 -4.34 0.23
N TYR A 194 1.76 -5.61 0.66
CA TYR A 194 2.74 -6.66 0.49
C TYR A 194 2.09 -7.92 -0.08
N GLY A 195 2.56 -8.35 -1.23
CA GLY A 195 2.00 -9.47 -1.96
C GLY A 195 3.05 -10.24 -2.78
N TYR A 196 2.57 -11.08 -3.70
CA TYR A 196 3.44 -11.90 -4.55
C TYR A 196 4.37 -11.07 -5.43
N ALA A 197 3.92 -9.92 -5.90
CA ALA A 197 4.73 -9.02 -6.73
C ALA A 197 6.00 -8.53 -6.01
N ASN A 198 5.94 -8.32 -4.69
CA ASN A 198 7.12 -7.97 -3.88
C ASN A 198 8.12 -9.12 -3.82
N ALA A 199 7.64 -10.37 -3.73
CA ALA A 199 8.50 -11.54 -3.73
C ALA A 199 9.20 -11.71 -5.10
N ASP A 200 8.49 -11.48 -6.21
CA ASP A 200 9.06 -11.51 -7.56
C ASP A 200 10.07 -10.36 -7.78
N ALA A 201 9.88 -9.22 -7.10
CA ALA A 201 10.85 -8.13 -7.05
C ALA A 201 12.10 -8.45 -6.20
N GLY A 202 12.12 -9.60 -5.53
CA GLY A 202 13.22 -10.01 -4.64
C GLY A 202 13.21 -9.32 -3.27
N HIS A 203 12.09 -8.73 -2.87
CA HIS A 203 11.91 -8.05 -1.58
C HIS A 203 11.01 -8.85 -0.64
N THR A 204 11.48 -9.08 0.57
CA THR A 204 10.70 -9.76 1.61
C THR A 204 9.98 -8.73 2.50
N LEU A 205 8.88 -9.15 3.13
CA LEU A 205 8.23 -8.33 4.16
C LEU A 205 9.20 -7.98 5.29
N LYS A 206 10.14 -8.90 5.61
CA LYS A 206 11.18 -8.66 6.61
C LYS A 206 12.10 -7.49 6.24
N ASP A 207 12.43 -7.33 4.95
CA ASP A 207 13.26 -6.21 4.50
C ASP A 207 12.55 -4.88 4.73
N ILE A 208 11.25 -4.81 4.42
CA ILE A 208 10.41 -3.64 4.67
C ILE A 208 10.31 -3.36 6.18
N TYR A 209 10.02 -4.38 7.00
CA TYR A 209 9.98 -4.24 8.45
C TYR A 209 11.28 -3.71 9.02
N ASN A 210 12.41 -4.35 8.68
CA ASN A 210 13.74 -3.94 9.16
C ASN A 210 14.07 -2.52 8.75
N PHE A 211 13.74 -2.13 7.53
CA PHE A 211 13.97 -0.78 7.04
C PHE A 211 13.16 0.25 7.85
N LEU A 212 11.86 0.06 7.98
CA LEU A 212 10.97 0.98 8.70
C LEU A 212 11.28 1.04 10.20
N THR A 213 11.52 -0.11 10.83
CA THR A 213 11.88 -0.14 12.27
C THR A 213 13.24 0.50 12.54
N SER A 214 14.22 0.34 11.63
CA SER A 214 15.50 1.05 11.74
C SER A 214 15.36 2.57 11.66
N LYS A 215 14.30 3.04 11.03
CA LYS A 215 13.90 4.45 10.97
C LYS A 215 12.98 4.85 12.13
N GLY A 216 12.72 3.96 13.11
CA GLY A 216 11.91 4.21 14.31
C GLY A 216 10.42 4.28 14.01
N TYR A 217 9.91 3.44 13.14
CA TYR A 217 8.49 3.22 12.92
C TYR A 217 8.04 1.91 13.56
N LEU A 218 6.85 1.90 14.14
CA LEU A 218 6.14 0.68 14.51
C LEU A 218 5.37 0.20 13.30
N VAL A 219 5.45 -1.10 12.99
CA VAL A 219 4.84 -1.69 11.81
C VAL A 219 3.87 -2.78 12.22
N GLY A 220 2.77 -2.93 11.49
CA GLY A 220 1.83 -4.03 11.71
C GLY A 220 0.83 -4.20 10.58
N PRO A 221 0.26 -5.42 10.42
CA PRO A 221 -0.81 -5.68 9.46
C PRO A 221 -2.09 -4.95 9.88
N ILE A 222 -2.82 -4.46 8.87
CA ILE A 222 -4.17 -3.95 9.06
C ILE A 222 -5.11 -5.15 9.23
N LYS A 223 -5.94 -5.10 10.25
CA LYS A 223 -7.01 -6.08 10.54
C LYS A 223 -8.35 -5.37 10.59
N PRO A 224 -9.48 -6.08 10.48
CA PRO A 224 -10.80 -5.45 10.48
C PRO A 224 -11.09 -4.51 11.65
N GLU A 225 -10.44 -4.73 12.80
CA GLU A 225 -10.64 -3.98 14.06
C GLU A 225 -9.44 -3.10 14.45
N GLY A 226 -8.49 -2.87 13.55
CA GLY A 226 -7.33 -2.01 13.78
C GLY A 226 -6.01 -2.59 13.30
N VAL A 227 -4.92 -1.97 13.69
CA VAL A 227 -3.55 -2.38 13.33
C VAL A 227 -2.95 -3.18 14.47
N ILE A 228 -2.30 -4.27 14.16
CA ILE A 228 -1.57 -5.05 15.17
C ILE A 228 -0.09 -4.72 15.03
N PHE A 229 0.36 -3.72 15.79
CA PHE A 229 1.77 -3.37 15.83
C PHE A 229 2.58 -4.48 16.50
N MET A 230 3.55 -5.01 15.79
CA MET A 230 4.34 -6.15 16.27
C MET A 230 5.72 -6.19 15.61
N GLU A 231 6.66 -6.86 16.24
CA GLU A 231 7.91 -7.21 15.58
C GLU A 231 7.64 -8.18 14.42
N PHE A 232 8.56 -8.19 13.45
CA PHE A 232 8.42 -9.10 12.32
C PHE A 232 8.45 -10.56 12.83
N ASP A 233 7.44 -11.32 12.40
CA ASP A 233 7.39 -12.76 12.59
C ASP A 233 7.16 -13.48 11.24
N TYR A 234 7.82 -14.63 11.05
CA TYR A 234 7.77 -15.38 9.79
C TYR A 234 6.36 -15.79 9.32
N PRO A 235 5.41 -16.11 10.19
CA PRO A 235 4.01 -16.34 9.79
C PRO A 235 3.37 -15.19 9.01
N LEU A 236 3.84 -13.95 9.15
CA LEU A 236 3.37 -12.81 8.35
C LEU A 236 3.67 -12.95 6.85
N ASN A 237 4.69 -13.72 6.47
CA ASN A 237 5.05 -13.99 5.08
C ASN A 237 4.12 -14.97 4.35
N ASN A 238 3.09 -15.48 4.99
CA ASN A 238 2.22 -16.49 4.39
C ASN A 238 1.17 -15.93 3.42
N PHE A 239 1.19 -14.62 3.16
CA PHE A 239 0.22 -13.90 2.32
C PHE A 239 -1.25 -14.11 2.73
N THR A 240 -1.50 -14.50 3.97
CA THR A 240 -2.85 -14.68 4.51
C THR A 240 -3.23 -13.59 5.51
N SER A 241 -2.25 -12.81 5.97
CA SER A 241 -2.41 -11.80 7.02
C SER A 241 -2.96 -10.44 6.54
N GLY A 242 -3.51 -10.38 5.38
CA GLY A 242 -4.00 -9.18 4.72
C GLY A 242 -3.13 -8.85 3.55
N PRO A 243 -3.41 -7.96 2.61
CA PRO A 243 -2.35 -7.36 1.81
C PRO A 243 -1.78 -6.11 2.45
N ASN A 244 -2.54 -5.39 3.30
CA ASN A 244 -2.19 -4.05 3.75
C ASN A 244 -1.54 -4.01 5.12
N PHE A 245 -0.51 -3.18 5.25
CA PHE A 245 0.25 -2.90 6.46
C PHE A 245 0.26 -1.41 6.76
N ILE A 246 0.36 -1.06 8.04
CA ILE A 246 0.58 0.31 8.50
C ILE A 246 1.92 0.38 9.20
N ALA A 247 2.64 1.48 8.96
CA ALA A 247 3.75 1.91 9.80
C ALA A 247 3.44 3.32 10.35
N VAL A 248 3.68 3.52 11.63
CA VAL A 248 3.48 4.79 12.32
C VAL A 248 4.77 5.21 13.00
N SER A 249 5.17 6.48 12.87
CA SER A 249 6.33 7.00 13.60
C SER A 249 6.16 6.76 15.10
N SER A 250 7.20 6.22 15.74
CA SER A 250 7.18 5.89 17.19
C SER A 250 6.93 7.10 18.09
N GLU A 251 7.11 8.32 17.58
CA GLU A 251 6.84 9.57 18.30
C GLU A 251 5.33 9.90 18.35
N GLN A 252 4.52 9.26 17.54
CA GLN A 252 3.07 9.50 17.41
C GLN A 252 2.26 8.61 18.36
N HIS A 253 2.51 8.71 19.65
CA HIS A 253 1.92 7.83 20.70
C HIS A 253 0.38 7.79 20.67
N ASP A 254 -0.27 8.95 20.51
CA ASP A 254 -1.73 9.03 20.48
C ASP A 254 -2.29 8.36 19.22
N LEU A 255 -1.59 8.49 18.11
CA LEU A 255 -1.96 7.88 16.83
C LEU A 255 -1.79 6.35 16.89
N ILE A 256 -0.71 5.86 17.45
CA ILE A 256 -0.47 4.43 17.66
C ILE A 256 -1.62 3.84 18.47
N LYS A 257 -1.93 4.45 19.62
CA LYS A 257 -3.03 4.00 20.49
C LYS A 257 -4.40 4.07 19.82
N LEU A 258 -4.62 5.06 18.95
CA LEU A 258 -5.86 5.22 18.20
C LEU A 258 -6.08 4.11 17.18
N LEU A 259 -4.99 3.66 16.53
CA LEU A 259 -5.02 2.67 15.46
C LEU A 259 -4.86 1.23 15.97
N GLU A 260 -4.34 1.05 17.19
CA GLU A 260 -4.08 -0.27 17.75
C GLU A 260 -5.37 -1.09 17.88
N GLY A 261 -5.38 -2.23 17.22
CA GLY A 261 -6.46 -3.21 17.30
C GLY A 261 -6.28 -4.18 18.48
N PRO A 262 -7.28 -5.01 18.76
CA PRO A 262 -7.19 -6.01 19.81
C PRO A 262 -6.03 -6.98 19.52
N PRO A 263 -5.29 -7.42 20.55
CA PRO A 263 -4.18 -8.34 20.36
C PRO A 263 -4.67 -9.65 19.71
N ILE A 264 -3.89 -10.18 18.77
CA ILE A 264 -4.17 -11.50 18.19
C ILE A 264 -4.07 -12.54 19.32
N ARG A 265 -5.17 -13.21 19.61
CA ARG A 265 -5.25 -14.16 20.73
C ARG A 265 -4.49 -15.48 20.49
N PHE A 266 -4.04 -15.76 19.26
CA PHE A 266 -3.35 -17.02 18.95
C PHE A 266 -2.38 -16.87 17.76
N TYR A 267 -1.11 -16.60 18.04
CA TYR A 267 -0.04 -17.21 17.27
C TYR A 267 0.44 -18.41 18.09
N PRO A 268 0.33 -19.66 17.58
CA PRO A 268 0.62 -20.88 18.35
C PRO A 268 2.11 -21.16 18.57
N TYR A 269 2.97 -20.19 18.37
CA TYR A 269 4.44 -20.36 18.44
C TYR A 269 5.13 -19.53 19.53
N ASN A 270 4.36 -19.03 20.52
CA ASN A 270 4.92 -18.47 21.75
C ASN A 270 4.83 -19.48 22.88
#